data_377250be8e361d3ae10aace8706951e4
#
_entry.id   377250be8e361d3ae10aace8706951e4
#
_cell.length_a   1.000
_cell.length_b   1.000
_cell.length_c   1.000
_cell.angle_alpha   90.00
_cell.angle_beta   90.00
_cell.angle_gamma   90.00
#
_symmetry.space_group_name_H-M   'P 1'
#
loop_
_entity.id
_entity.type
_entity.pdbx_description
1 polymer ?
#
loop_
_entity_poly.entity_id
_entity_poly.type
_entity_poly.pdbx_seq_one_letter_code
_entity_poly.pdbx_strand_id
1 'polypeptide(L)'
;NCVLQIGGSDQWGNIVNGVDLIKRYLSKEVYGLTTPLITLASGAKMGKSESGSIWLDKKLFSVFDYWQFWRNTDDRDVIKFLKMFTDISVSEIEKIKNKNINELKILLANNATAMLHGNKEATNAEKLARSTFKENSTGENLPNIKIDTNILNNNIVEIISYVAKDISKSEIRRLIKSSGVKINNQVVNNEKLIVDNQFFIKQGFVKLSLGKKRHFKIVN
;
A
#
# COMPACT_ATOMS: atom_id res chain seq x y z
N ASN A 1 37.60 -8.12 10.44
CA ASN A 1 37.23 -8.72 11.74
C ASN A 1 35.73 -8.89 11.93
N CYS A 2 35.06 -9.49 10.96
CA CYS A 2 33.65 -9.90 11.09
C CYS A 2 33.64 -11.25 11.81
N VAL A 3 32.94 -11.35 12.94
CA VAL A 3 32.86 -12.59 13.74
C VAL A 3 31.44 -13.19 13.74
N LEU A 4 30.44 -12.44 13.32
CA LEU A 4 29.05 -12.89 13.24
C LEU A 4 28.42 -12.40 11.95
N GLN A 5 27.80 -13.31 11.18
CA GLN A 5 26.96 -12.99 10.04
C GLN A 5 25.50 -13.33 10.35
N ILE A 6 24.59 -12.38 10.08
CA ILE A 6 23.17 -12.54 10.32
C ILE A 6 22.43 -12.50 8.97
N GLY A 7 21.40 -13.34 8.80
CA GLY A 7 20.57 -13.35 7.60
C GLY A 7 19.20 -13.99 7.82
N GLY A 8 18.39 -14.01 6.78
CA GLY A 8 17.15 -14.79 6.77
C GLY A 8 17.46 -16.30 6.69
N SER A 9 16.50 -17.14 7.07
CA SER A 9 16.64 -18.61 7.03
C SER A 9 16.95 -19.15 5.63
N ASP A 10 16.59 -18.42 4.58
CA ASP A 10 16.95 -18.73 3.19
C ASP A 10 18.44 -18.53 2.88
N GLN A 11 19.19 -17.83 3.75
CA GLN A 11 20.64 -17.59 3.64
C GLN A 11 21.48 -18.57 4.43
N TRP A 12 20.86 -19.52 5.13
CA TRP A 12 21.59 -20.46 6.01
C TRP A 12 22.75 -21.18 5.31
N GLY A 13 22.52 -21.75 4.12
CA GLY A 13 23.56 -22.43 3.36
C GLY A 13 24.76 -21.53 3.01
N ASN A 14 24.51 -20.28 2.62
CA ASN A 14 25.56 -19.32 2.31
C ASN A 14 26.36 -18.95 3.55
N ILE A 15 25.70 -18.73 4.69
CA ILE A 15 26.34 -18.36 5.96
C ILE A 15 27.19 -19.51 6.49
N VAL A 16 26.67 -20.73 6.51
CA VAL A 16 27.40 -21.92 7.00
C VAL A 16 28.66 -22.20 6.16
N ASN A 17 28.56 -22.06 4.83
CA ASN A 17 29.73 -22.21 3.97
C ASN A 17 30.82 -21.17 4.30
N GLY A 18 30.44 -19.94 4.64
CA GLY A 18 31.38 -18.92 5.10
C GLY A 18 32.05 -19.27 6.44
N VAL A 19 31.27 -19.77 7.39
CA VAL A 19 31.77 -20.23 8.70
C VAL A 19 32.79 -21.35 8.52
N ASP A 20 32.46 -22.39 7.73
CA ASP A 20 33.32 -23.51 7.44
C ASP A 20 34.60 -23.11 6.71
N LEU A 21 34.51 -22.21 5.73
CA LEU A 21 35.67 -21.71 4.99
C LEU A 21 36.64 -20.99 5.92
N ILE A 22 36.17 -20.11 6.79
CA ILE A 22 36.98 -19.35 7.72
C ILE A 22 37.66 -20.29 8.72
N LYS A 23 36.93 -21.27 9.24
CA LYS A 23 37.48 -22.29 10.15
C LYS A 23 38.61 -23.07 9.50
N ARG A 24 38.45 -23.53 8.26
CA ARG A 24 39.42 -24.35 7.52
C ARG A 24 40.63 -23.54 7.07
N TYR A 25 40.43 -22.32 6.59
CA TYR A 25 41.47 -21.53 5.95
C TYR A 25 42.27 -20.66 6.95
N LEU A 26 41.55 -20.12 7.94
CA LEU A 26 42.16 -19.19 8.93
C LEU A 26 42.29 -19.78 10.33
N SER A 27 41.76 -20.99 10.56
CA SER A 27 41.68 -21.61 11.89
C SER A 27 41.05 -20.69 12.95
N LYS A 28 40.09 -19.85 12.52
CA LYS A 28 39.36 -18.92 13.39
C LYS A 28 37.92 -19.39 13.57
N GLU A 29 37.36 -19.12 14.75
CA GLU A 29 35.98 -19.36 15.06
C GLU A 29 35.15 -18.12 14.73
N VAL A 30 34.05 -18.32 13.96
CA VAL A 30 33.07 -17.30 13.62
C VAL A 30 31.67 -17.91 13.65
N TYR A 31 30.67 -17.08 13.74
CA TYR A 31 29.29 -17.51 14.01
C TYR A 31 28.32 -17.07 12.90
N GLY A 32 27.27 -17.87 12.71
CA GLY A 32 26.13 -17.56 11.85
C GLY A 32 24.84 -17.54 12.66
N LEU A 33 23.97 -16.58 12.38
CA LEU A 33 22.62 -16.50 12.96
C LEU A 33 21.63 -16.30 11.84
N THR A 34 20.56 -17.07 11.84
CA THR A 34 19.44 -16.84 10.92
C THR A 34 18.13 -16.62 11.68
N THR A 35 17.27 -15.80 11.09
CA THR A 35 15.91 -15.56 11.57
C THR A 35 14.90 -16.08 10.55
N PRO A 36 13.69 -16.50 10.97
CA PRO A 36 12.63 -16.82 10.05
C PRO A 36 12.31 -15.65 9.11
N LEU A 37 11.95 -15.94 7.86
CA LEU A 37 11.51 -14.93 6.91
C LEU A 37 10.21 -14.27 7.37
N ILE A 38 10.10 -12.96 7.16
CA ILE A 38 8.87 -12.25 7.40
C ILE A 38 7.93 -12.53 6.22
N THR A 39 6.84 -13.24 6.53
CA THR A 39 5.81 -13.59 5.56
C THR A 39 4.49 -12.94 5.93
N LEU A 40 3.67 -12.67 4.92
CA LEU A 40 2.27 -12.28 5.08
C LEU A 40 1.42 -13.51 5.47
N ALA A 41 0.23 -13.29 5.99
CA ALA A 41 -0.74 -14.35 6.28
C ALA A 41 -1.15 -15.17 5.04
N SER A 42 -0.94 -14.64 3.85
CA SER A 42 -1.08 -15.34 2.56
C SER A 42 0.08 -16.30 2.25
N GLY A 43 1.17 -16.31 3.04
CA GLY A 43 2.41 -17.04 2.75
C GLY A 43 3.40 -16.28 1.85
N ALA A 44 3.01 -15.18 1.24
CA ALA A 44 3.89 -14.37 0.42
C ALA A 44 4.98 -13.68 1.26
N LYS A 45 6.16 -13.43 0.67
CA LYS A 45 7.22 -12.64 1.31
C LYS A 45 6.78 -11.20 1.47
N MET A 46 7.02 -10.60 2.64
CA MET A 46 6.75 -9.19 2.88
C MET A 46 7.67 -8.29 2.04
N GLY A 47 7.18 -7.09 1.68
CA GLY A 47 7.96 -6.07 0.96
C GLY A 47 7.92 -6.18 -0.56
N LYS A 48 7.22 -7.19 -1.11
CA LYS A 48 6.90 -7.30 -2.53
C LYS A 48 5.38 -7.37 -2.69
N SER A 49 4.80 -6.42 -3.40
CA SER A 49 3.40 -6.45 -3.83
C SER A 49 3.31 -6.83 -5.31
N GLU A 50 2.13 -7.16 -5.81
CA GLU A 50 1.88 -7.34 -7.25
C GLU A 50 2.25 -6.10 -8.07
N SER A 51 2.20 -4.91 -7.45
CA SER A 51 2.57 -3.63 -8.03
C SER A 51 4.05 -3.25 -7.86
N GLY A 52 4.87 -4.11 -7.25
CA GLY A 52 6.31 -3.89 -7.07
C GLY A 52 6.78 -3.82 -5.62
N SER A 53 7.98 -3.30 -5.41
CA SER A 53 8.60 -3.16 -4.09
C SER A 53 8.03 -1.98 -3.32
N ILE A 54 7.92 -2.14 -2.00
CA ILE A 54 7.57 -1.05 -1.09
C ILE A 54 8.87 -0.29 -0.75
N TRP A 55 9.04 0.85 -1.41
CA TRP A 55 10.24 1.67 -1.23
C TRP A 55 10.14 2.53 0.02
N LEU A 56 11.28 2.73 0.69
CA LEU A 56 11.38 3.60 1.86
C LEU A 56 11.62 5.07 1.46
N ASP A 57 12.19 5.30 0.27
CA ASP A 57 12.38 6.65 -0.25
C ASP A 57 11.04 7.24 -0.74
N LYS A 58 10.64 8.37 -0.15
CA LYS A 58 9.41 9.08 -0.49
C LYS A 58 9.34 9.60 -1.95
N LYS A 59 10.47 9.64 -2.66
CA LYS A 59 10.51 9.97 -4.09
C LYS A 59 10.06 8.81 -4.97
N LEU A 60 10.25 7.57 -4.51
CA LEU A 60 9.88 6.34 -5.22
C LEU A 60 8.53 5.80 -4.78
N PHE A 61 8.14 6.04 -3.52
CA PHE A 61 6.89 5.59 -2.94
C PHE A 61 6.38 6.66 -1.96
N SER A 62 5.25 7.30 -2.29
CA SER A 62 4.78 8.45 -1.51
C SER A 62 4.50 8.08 -0.05
N VAL A 63 4.61 9.06 0.87
CA VAL A 63 4.30 8.85 2.28
C VAL A 63 2.86 8.37 2.47
N PHE A 64 1.93 8.86 1.65
CA PHE A 64 0.54 8.44 1.66
C PHE A 64 0.39 6.97 1.26
N ASP A 65 1.05 6.53 0.18
CA ASP A 65 1.01 5.14 -0.28
C ASP A 65 1.68 4.20 0.73
N TYR A 66 2.78 4.65 1.36
CA TYR A 66 3.43 3.92 2.44
C TYR A 66 2.51 3.74 3.66
N TRP A 67 1.80 4.80 4.06
CA TRP A 67 0.79 4.74 5.12
C TRP A 67 -0.36 3.80 4.72
N GLN A 68 -0.85 3.88 3.48
CA GLN A 68 -1.90 3.01 2.96
C GLN A 68 -1.48 1.54 2.90
N PHE A 69 -0.24 1.25 2.57
CA PHE A 69 0.30 -0.11 2.62
C PHE A 69 0.09 -0.74 4.01
N TRP A 70 0.50 -0.04 5.06
CA TRP A 70 0.30 -0.50 6.44
C TRP A 70 -1.17 -0.55 6.85
N ARG A 71 -1.95 0.43 6.44
CA ARG A 71 -3.40 0.47 6.70
C ARG A 71 -4.16 -0.69 6.06
N ASN A 72 -3.68 -1.23 4.94
CA ASN A 72 -4.27 -2.33 4.20
C ASN A 72 -3.71 -3.71 4.61
N THR A 73 -2.92 -3.80 5.65
CA THR A 73 -2.43 -5.07 6.24
C THR A 73 -3.60 -6.04 6.50
N ASP A 74 -3.40 -7.33 6.23
CA ASP A 74 -4.37 -8.38 6.58
C ASP A 74 -4.61 -8.39 8.09
N ASP A 75 -5.85 -8.61 8.50
CA ASP A 75 -6.24 -8.59 9.93
C ASP A 75 -5.39 -9.53 10.78
N ARG A 76 -5.01 -10.68 10.23
CA ARG A 76 -4.19 -11.72 10.88
C ARG A 76 -2.74 -11.29 11.12
N ASP A 77 -2.23 -10.33 10.34
CA ASP A 77 -0.84 -9.86 10.44
C ASP A 77 -0.69 -8.63 11.33
N VAL A 78 -1.79 -7.92 11.67
CA VAL A 78 -1.74 -6.61 12.35
C VAL A 78 -0.96 -6.69 13.66
N ILE A 79 -1.28 -7.64 14.54
CA ILE A 79 -0.60 -7.78 15.83
C ILE A 79 0.87 -8.15 15.69
N LYS A 80 1.17 -9.05 14.75
CA LYS A 80 2.56 -9.42 14.43
C LYS A 80 3.34 -8.20 13.98
N PHE A 81 2.79 -7.38 13.10
CA PHE A 81 3.47 -6.21 12.57
C PHE A 81 3.54 -5.05 13.55
N LEU A 82 2.56 -4.89 14.44
CA LEU A 82 2.70 -3.97 15.56
C LEU A 82 3.91 -4.31 16.42
N LYS A 83 4.14 -5.59 16.72
CA LYS A 83 5.31 -6.05 17.50
C LYS A 83 6.64 -5.88 16.78
N MET A 84 6.66 -5.91 15.43
CA MET A 84 7.87 -5.91 14.63
C MET A 84 8.26 -4.53 14.10
N PHE A 85 7.29 -3.68 13.81
CA PHE A 85 7.46 -2.44 13.06
C PHE A 85 6.97 -1.20 13.82
N THR A 86 6.85 -1.29 15.14
CA THR A 86 6.57 -0.12 15.99
C THR A 86 7.39 -0.19 17.28
N ASP A 87 7.59 0.96 17.92
CA ASP A 87 8.24 1.06 19.22
C ASP A 87 7.28 0.82 20.41
N ILE A 88 6.04 0.37 20.12
CA ILE A 88 5.05 0.06 21.15
C ILE A 88 5.50 -1.21 21.87
N SER A 89 5.55 -1.16 23.21
CA SER A 89 5.97 -2.32 23.99
C SER A 89 5.03 -3.52 23.80
N VAL A 90 5.58 -4.72 23.87
CA VAL A 90 4.78 -5.96 23.75
C VAL A 90 3.66 -5.99 24.78
N SER A 91 3.91 -5.50 26.00
CA SER A 91 2.91 -5.43 27.08
C SER A 91 1.74 -4.50 26.75
N GLU A 92 2.01 -3.38 26.07
CA GLU A 92 0.95 -2.46 25.60
C GLU A 92 0.16 -3.07 24.45
N ILE A 93 0.84 -3.72 23.49
CA ILE A 93 0.17 -4.42 22.39
C ILE A 93 -0.76 -5.50 22.91
N GLU A 94 -0.35 -6.29 23.92
CA GLU A 94 -1.19 -7.33 24.53
C GLU A 94 -2.47 -6.74 25.18
N LYS A 95 -2.38 -5.53 25.77
CA LYS A 95 -3.55 -4.85 26.35
C LYS A 95 -4.55 -4.36 25.30
N ILE A 96 -4.09 -4.03 24.12
CA ILE A 96 -4.91 -3.44 23.05
C ILE A 96 -5.32 -4.42 21.95
N LYS A 97 -4.77 -5.64 21.91
CA LYS A 97 -4.98 -6.61 20.81
C LYS A 97 -6.45 -6.94 20.51
N ASN A 98 -7.34 -6.78 21.48
CA ASN A 98 -8.78 -7.04 21.34
C ASN A 98 -9.59 -5.78 20.94
N LYS A 99 -8.94 -4.64 20.70
CA LYS A 99 -9.61 -3.45 20.18
C LYS A 99 -10.07 -3.65 18.74
N ASN A 100 -10.85 -2.69 18.24
CA ASN A 100 -11.31 -2.69 16.86
C ASN A 100 -10.11 -2.83 15.89
N ILE A 101 -10.16 -3.80 14.99
CA ILE A 101 -9.07 -4.11 14.06
C ILE A 101 -8.72 -2.90 13.18
N ASN A 102 -9.71 -2.07 12.80
CA ASN A 102 -9.45 -0.87 12.01
C ASN A 102 -8.67 0.19 12.79
N GLU A 103 -8.88 0.30 14.11
CA GLU A 103 -8.09 1.19 14.98
C GLU A 103 -6.65 0.69 15.09
N LEU A 104 -6.46 -0.62 15.23
CA LEU A 104 -5.13 -1.24 15.28
C LEU A 104 -4.37 -1.07 13.97
N LYS A 105 -5.06 -1.16 12.83
CA LYS A 105 -4.47 -0.87 11.50
C LYS A 105 -4.06 0.59 11.34
N ILE A 106 -4.85 1.53 11.86
CA ILE A 106 -4.49 2.96 11.88
C ILE A 106 -3.28 3.17 12.79
N LEU A 107 -3.28 2.55 13.96
CA LEU A 107 -2.16 2.62 14.90
C LEU A 107 -0.86 2.10 14.26
N LEU A 108 -0.91 0.94 13.59
CA LEU A 108 0.21 0.37 12.85
C LEU A 108 0.70 1.34 11.76
N ALA A 109 -0.21 1.83 10.92
CA ALA A 109 0.13 2.73 9.83
C ALA A 109 0.76 4.04 10.32
N ASN A 110 0.21 4.63 11.39
CA ASN A 110 0.75 5.86 11.97
C ASN A 110 2.15 5.63 12.55
N ASN A 111 2.36 4.59 13.35
CA ASN A 111 3.64 4.35 13.98
C ASN A 111 4.73 3.97 12.95
N ALA A 112 4.44 3.04 12.04
CA ALA A 112 5.40 2.66 11.00
C ALA A 112 5.76 3.84 10.07
N THR A 113 4.77 4.69 9.73
CA THR A 113 5.05 5.88 8.93
C THR A 113 5.79 6.95 9.72
N ALA A 114 5.47 7.14 11.00
CA ALA A 114 6.17 8.09 11.86
C ALA A 114 7.64 7.70 12.07
N MET A 115 7.94 6.43 12.22
CA MET A 115 9.30 5.90 12.35
C MET A 115 10.16 6.24 11.13
N LEU A 116 9.59 6.16 9.92
CA LEU A 116 10.34 6.39 8.68
C LEU A 116 10.33 7.86 8.23
N HIS A 117 9.19 8.54 8.32
CA HIS A 117 8.97 9.86 7.72
C HIS A 117 8.67 10.97 8.74
N GLY A 118 8.59 10.62 10.03
CA GLY A 118 8.28 11.54 11.11
C GLY A 118 6.78 11.70 11.39
N ASN A 119 6.47 12.15 12.61
CA ASN A 119 5.10 12.26 13.14
C ASN A 119 4.19 13.19 12.31
N LYS A 120 4.74 14.31 11.80
CA LYS A 120 4.01 15.28 10.99
C LYS A 120 3.48 14.63 9.71
N GLU A 121 4.33 13.90 9.01
CA GLU A 121 3.97 13.23 7.76
C GLU A 121 2.97 12.09 7.99
N ALA A 122 3.13 11.31 9.05
CA ALA A 122 2.17 10.27 9.42
C ALA A 122 0.78 10.86 9.71
N THR A 123 0.71 11.97 10.48
CA THR A 123 -0.54 12.67 10.77
C THR A 123 -1.18 13.23 9.50
N ASN A 124 -0.39 13.80 8.59
CA ASN A 124 -0.88 14.30 7.31
C ASN A 124 -1.45 13.18 6.45
N ALA A 125 -0.76 12.03 6.37
CA ALA A 125 -1.22 10.86 5.63
C ALA A 125 -2.54 10.31 6.19
N GLU A 126 -2.69 10.23 7.53
CA GLU A 126 -3.94 9.82 8.15
C GLU A 126 -5.09 10.79 7.84
N LYS A 127 -4.85 12.11 7.99
CA LYS A 127 -5.86 13.13 7.66
C LYS A 127 -6.31 13.04 6.21
N LEU A 128 -5.34 12.88 5.30
CA LEU A 128 -5.60 12.71 3.87
C LEU A 128 -6.43 11.46 3.61
N ALA A 129 -6.09 10.32 4.23
CA ALA A 129 -6.88 9.10 4.11
C ALA A 129 -8.31 9.29 4.63
N ARG A 130 -8.47 9.88 5.82
CA ARG A 130 -9.79 10.13 6.39
C ARG A 130 -10.66 11.04 5.51
N SER A 131 -10.08 12.08 4.90
CA SER A 131 -10.81 12.97 3.98
C SER A 131 -11.15 12.29 2.65
N THR A 132 -10.27 11.43 2.15
CA THR A 132 -10.44 10.70 0.88
C THR A 132 -11.53 9.63 0.97
N PHE A 133 -11.61 8.90 2.10
CA PHE A 133 -12.52 7.77 2.28
C PHE A 133 -13.83 8.11 3.00
N LYS A 134 -14.07 9.36 3.40
CA LYS A 134 -15.39 9.78 3.85
C LYS A 134 -16.41 9.61 2.71
N GLU A 135 -17.56 9.03 3.02
CA GLU A 135 -18.73 9.09 2.12
C GLU A 135 -18.94 10.57 1.73
N ASN A 136 -19.04 10.86 0.46
CA ASN A 136 -19.14 12.22 -0.11
C ASN A 136 -17.86 13.08 -0.10
N SER A 137 -16.65 12.52 0.11
CA SER A 137 -15.44 13.32 -0.10
C SER A 137 -15.41 13.83 -1.55
N THR A 138 -15.04 15.10 -1.73
CA THR A 138 -14.93 15.72 -3.07
C THR A 138 -13.81 15.12 -3.90
N GLY A 139 -12.81 14.49 -3.27
CA GLY A 139 -11.62 13.94 -3.93
C GLY A 139 -10.52 14.95 -4.21
N GLU A 140 -10.61 16.17 -3.63
CA GLU A 140 -9.61 17.24 -3.82
C GLU A 140 -8.19 16.84 -3.46
N ASN A 141 -8.06 15.99 -2.45
CA ASN A 141 -6.77 15.54 -1.89
C ASN A 141 -6.20 14.28 -2.55
N LEU A 142 -6.84 13.76 -3.60
CA LEU A 142 -6.31 12.62 -4.34
C LEU A 142 -5.15 13.03 -5.25
N PRO A 143 -4.19 12.14 -5.52
CA PRO A 143 -3.15 12.39 -6.52
C PRO A 143 -3.76 12.74 -7.87
N ASN A 144 -3.24 13.79 -8.52
CA ASN A 144 -3.71 14.20 -9.83
C ASN A 144 -3.22 13.22 -10.90
N ILE A 145 -4.14 12.72 -11.71
CA ILE A 145 -3.81 11.99 -12.94
C ILE A 145 -4.22 12.89 -14.10
N LYS A 146 -3.23 13.38 -14.84
CA LYS A 146 -3.48 14.13 -16.07
C LYS A 146 -3.93 13.17 -17.16
N ILE A 147 -5.01 13.53 -17.84
CA ILE A 147 -5.49 12.83 -19.03
C ILE A 147 -5.38 13.77 -20.22
N ASP A 148 -4.80 13.29 -21.32
CA ASP A 148 -4.78 14.03 -22.56
C ASP A 148 -6.19 14.22 -23.12
N THR A 149 -6.44 15.36 -23.76
CA THR A 149 -7.73 15.67 -24.40
C THR A 149 -8.19 14.60 -25.40
N ASN A 150 -7.27 13.84 -25.97
CA ASN A 150 -7.54 12.71 -26.88
C ASN A 150 -8.18 11.51 -26.18
N ILE A 151 -8.06 11.42 -24.85
CA ILE A 151 -8.64 10.34 -24.04
C ILE A 151 -10.00 10.76 -23.46
N LEU A 152 -10.21 12.06 -23.30
CA LEU A 152 -11.53 12.62 -23.03
C LEU A 152 -12.45 12.35 -24.25
N ASN A 153 -13.72 12.22 -24.00
CA ASN A 153 -14.75 11.82 -24.98
C ASN A 153 -14.69 10.33 -25.38
N ASN A 154 -13.89 9.52 -24.71
CA ASN A 154 -13.97 8.07 -24.79
C ASN A 154 -14.97 7.50 -23.78
N ASN A 155 -15.31 6.21 -23.97
CA ASN A 155 -16.16 5.51 -23.01
C ASN A 155 -15.40 5.28 -21.68
N ILE A 156 -16.16 5.10 -20.62
CA ILE A 156 -15.64 4.94 -19.25
C ILE A 156 -14.65 3.79 -19.12
N VAL A 157 -14.79 2.72 -19.90
CA VAL A 157 -13.89 1.56 -19.88
C VAL A 157 -12.49 1.94 -20.35
N GLU A 158 -12.39 2.75 -21.42
CA GLU A 158 -11.10 3.23 -21.94
C GLU A 158 -10.43 4.17 -20.95
N ILE A 159 -11.19 5.08 -20.34
CA ILE A 159 -10.66 6.01 -19.34
C ILE A 159 -10.15 5.25 -18.11
N ILE A 160 -10.90 4.28 -17.59
CA ILE A 160 -10.46 3.46 -16.47
C ILE A 160 -9.22 2.65 -16.84
N SER A 161 -9.16 2.08 -18.03
CA SER A 161 -8.00 1.31 -18.51
C SER A 161 -6.73 2.17 -18.61
N TYR A 162 -6.87 3.46 -18.95
CA TYR A 162 -5.76 4.41 -18.96
C TYR A 162 -5.28 4.79 -17.55
N VAL A 163 -6.21 5.01 -16.64
CA VAL A 163 -5.94 5.46 -15.26
C VAL A 163 -5.46 4.31 -14.38
N ALA A 164 -6.05 3.12 -14.55
CA ALA A 164 -5.76 1.92 -13.76
C ALA A 164 -5.21 0.82 -14.67
N LYS A 165 -3.96 0.98 -15.09
CA LYS A 165 -3.27 0.11 -16.08
C LYS A 165 -3.11 -1.35 -15.65
N ASP A 166 -3.26 -1.63 -14.36
CA ASP A 166 -3.16 -2.96 -13.75
C ASP A 166 -4.47 -3.76 -13.81
N ILE A 167 -5.57 -3.16 -14.30
CA ILE A 167 -6.89 -3.81 -14.38
C ILE A 167 -7.25 -4.09 -15.84
N SER A 168 -7.66 -5.31 -16.14
CA SER A 168 -8.11 -5.70 -17.48
C SER A 168 -9.47 -5.06 -17.83
N LYS A 169 -9.71 -4.78 -19.12
CA LYS A 169 -11.01 -4.27 -19.58
C LYS A 169 -12.19 -5.17 -19.21
N SER A 170 -11.98 -6.49 -19.13
CA SER A 170 -12.99 -7.44 -18.69
C SER A 170 -13.35 -7.27 -17.21
N GLU A 171 -12.36 -7.00 -16.37
CA GLU A 171 -12.56 -6.74 -14.97
C GLU A 171 -13.25 -5.40 -14.73
N ILE A 172 -12.86 -4.35 -15.50
CA ILE A 172 -13.54 -3.05 -15.49
C ILE A 172 -15.03 -3.19 -15.78
N ARG A 173 -15.40 -3.97 -16.82
CA ARG A 173 -16.82 -4.24 -17.15
C ARG A 173 -17.54 -4.98 -16.03
N ARG A 174 -16.87 -5.93 -15.36
CA ARG A 174 -17.44 -6.60 -14.16
C ARG A 174 -17.68 -5.62 -13.02
N LEU A 175 -16.73 -4.72 -12.76
CA LEU A 175 -16.87 -3.68 -11.74
C LEU A 175 -18.05 -2.74 -12.05
N ILE A 176 -18.24 -2.34 -13.31
CA ILE A 176 -19.39 -1.51 -13.71
C ILE A 176 -20.71 -2.27 -13.46
N LYS A 177 -20.81 -3.53 -13.90
CA LYS A 177 -22.00 -4.36 -13.68
C LYS A 177 -22.34 -4.59 -12.20
N SER A 178 -21.34 -4.66 -11.34
CA SER A 178 -21.51 -4.80 -9.88
C SER A 178 -21.68 -3.47 -9.14
N SER A 179 -21.92 -2.36 -9.86
CA SER A 179 -22.04 -1.01 -9.28
C SER A 179 -20.80 -0.55 -8.51
N GLY A 180 -19.64 -1.15 -8.81
CA GLY A 180 -18.36 -0.84 -8.20
C GLY A 180 -17.67 0.39 -8.77
N VAL A 181 -18.16 0.99 -9.84
CA VAL A 181 -17.60 2.21 -10.46
C VAL A 181 -18.44 3.42 -10.10
N LYS A 182 -17.80 4.50 -9.65
CA LYS A 182 -18.47 5.79 -9.39
C LYS A 182 -17.67 6.93 -10.02
N ILE A 183 -18.39 7.87 -10.64
CA ILE A 183 -17.86 9.17 -11.08
C ILE A 183 -18.51 10.27 -10.21
N ASN A 184 -17.71 11.13 -9.60
CA ASN A 184 -18.17 12.19 -8.72
C ASN A 184 -19.20 11.69 -7.67
N ASN A 185 -18.92 10.52 -7.09
CA ASN A 185 -19.76 9.77 -6.15
C ASN A 185 -21.07 9.17 -6.72
N GLN A 186 -21.37 9.36 -8.00
CA GLN A 186 -22.52 8.74 -8.67
C GLN A 186 -22.14 7.40 -9.27
N VAL A 187 -22.95 6.37 -9.04
CA VAL A 187 -22.74 5.01 -9.59
C VAL A 187 -22.86 5.03 -11.10
N VAL A 188 -21.89 4.40 -11.77
CA VAL A 188 -21.90 4.19 -13.23
C VAL A 188 -22.27 2.74 -13.52
N ASN A 189 -23.41 2.53 -14.18
CA ASN A 189 -23.90 1.21 -14.56
C ASN A 189 -23.86 0.98 -16.09
N ASN A 190 -23.45 1.99 -16.86
CA ASN A 190 -23.37 1.93 -18.31
C ASN A 190 -21.90 1.95 -18.77
N GLU A 191 -21.44 0.85 -19.35
CA GLU A 191 -20.06 0.72 -19.88
C GLU A 191 -19.79 1.62 -21.10
N LYS A 192 -20.83 2.10 -21.78
CA LYS A 192 -20.75 3.00 -22.93
C LYS A 192 -20.82 4.48 -22.53
N LEU A 193 -20.84 4.80 -21.22
CA LEU A 193 -20.86 6.18 -20.74
C LEU A 193 -19.63 6.92 -21.29
N ILE A 194 -19.87 8.00 -22.02
CA ILE A 194 -18.83 8.90 -22.50
C ILE A 194 -18.54 9.90 -21.40
N VAL A 195 -17.27 10.04 -21.02
CA VAL A 195 -16.84 11.02 -20.01
C VAL A 195 -16.30 12.24 -20.76
N ASP A 196 -17.07 13.29 -20.74
CA ASP A 196 -16.80 14.55 -21.41
C ASP A 196 -16.49 15.67 -20.40
N ASN A 197 -16.29 16.89 -20.88
CA ASN A 197 -16.00 18.06 -20.06
C ASN A 197 -17.12 18.40 -19.06
N GLN A 198 -18.35 17.92 -19.23
CA GLN A 198 -19.46 18.22 -18.30
C GLN A 198 -19.21 17.60 -16.91
N PHE A 199 -18.44 16.51 -16.83
CA PHE A 199 -18.07 15.89 -15.56
C PHE A 199 -17.07 16.73 -14.75
N PHE A 200 -16.38 17.69 -15.37
CA PHE A 200 -15.37 18.57 -14.74
C PHE A 200 -15.95 19.89 -14.22
N ILE A 201 -17.21 20.25 -14.55
CA ILE A 201 -17.76 21.60 -14.45
C ILE A 201 -17.79 22.18 -13.03
N LYS A 202 -17.94 21.37 -12.00
CA LYS A 202 -18.09 21.87 -10.63
C LYS A 202 -16.77 22.04 -9.84
N GLN A 203 -15.73 21.31 -10.19
CA GLN A 203 -14.52 21.19 -9.35
C GLN A 203 -13.21 21.25 -10.17
N GLY A 204 -13.27 21.38 -11.50
CA GLY A 204 -12.10 21.35 -12.37
C GLY A 204 -11.41 19.99 -12.45
N PHE A 205 -12.02 18.94 -11.90
CA PHE A 205 -11.53 17.56 -11.96
C PHE A 205 -12.68 16.56 -11.86
N VAL A 206 -12.41 15.31 -12.21
CA VAL A 206 -13.34 14.18 -12.06
C VAL A 206 -12.79 13.23 -10.99
N LYS A 207 -13.60 12.92 -9.98
CA LYS A 207 -13.30 11.84 -9.04
C LYS A 207 -13.80 10.52 -9.60
N LEU A 208 -12.89 9.60 -9.90
CA LEU A 208 -13.17 8.23 -10.27
C LEU A 208 -12.95 7.30 -9.09
N SER A 209 -13.92 6.43 -8.79
CA SER A 209 -13.79 5.42 -7.72
C SER A 209 -14.02 4.03 -8.27
N LEU A 210 -13.10 3.09 -7.96
CA LEU A 210 -13.17 1.68 -8.33
C LEU A 210 -13.25 0.83 -7.07
N GLY A 211 -14.45 0.33 -6.76
CA GLY A 211 -14.74 -0.34 -5.51
C GLY A 211 -14.61 0.59 -4.30
N LYS A 212 -14.31 0.00 -3.14
CA LYS A 212 -14.21 0.73 -1.86
C LYS A 212 -12.82 1.31 -1.55
N LYS A 213 -11.77 0.88 -2.28
CA LYS A 213 -10.37 1.15 -1.91
C LYS A 213 -9.60 2.00 -2.92
N ARG A 214 -10.04 2.11 -4.15
CA ARG A 214 -9.29 2.77 -5.23
C ARG A 214 -10.02 4.03 -5.70
N HIS A 215 -9.37 5.16 -5.53
CA HIS A 215 -9.90 6.46 -5.91
C HIS A 215 -8.84 7.25 -6.67
N PHE A 216 -9.27 7.94 -7.72
CA PHE A 216 -8.41 8.71 -8.60
C PHE A 216 -9.00 10.10 -8.83
N LYS A 217 -8.13 11.09 -8.95
CA LYS A 217 -8.48 12.45 -9.35
C LYS A 217 -7.97 12.69 -10.76
N ILE A 218 -8.90 12.79 -11.69
CA ILE A 218 -8.62 13.02 -13.09
C ILE A 218 -8.66 14.53 -13.32
N VAL A 219 -7.58 15.08 -13.83
CA VAL A 219 -7.46 16.50 -14.23
C VAL A 219 -7.16 16.58 -15.72
N ASN A 220 -7.66 17.63 -16.33
CA ASN A 220 -7.43 17.93 -17.75
C ASN A 220 -6.13 18.70 -17.94
#